data_3ac5f9a70de0530f6f33fd37ba55b0f3
#
_entry.id   3ac5f9a70de0530f6f33fd37ba55b0f3
#
_cell.length_a   1.000
_cell.length_b   1.000
_cell.length_c   1.000
_cell.angle_alpha   90.00
_cell.angle_beta   90.00
_cell.angle_gamma   90.00
#
_symmetry.space_group_name_H-M   'P 1'
#
loop_
_entity.id
_entity.type
_entity.pdbx_description
1 polymer ?
#
loop_
_entity_poly.entity_id
_entity_poly.type
_entity_poly.pdbx_seq_one_letter_code
_entity_poly.pdbx_strand_id
1 'polypeptide(L)'
;MFWTGRPRRAEKLMATALETAPAGTARARLHSVQARSLALIGARQEVRAALNAAADELQGAGDDAFLDEIGGELCFDPARRALCAGTSFIVLGEGTQAETEAAVAVQLFSTVPEPDRWAAGELSAQVDLATARVMRGDLAGAQDALTAVFALDPERRTEAVARRLANLGHLLGAARYRNAGEAAGIGEAIEDFATRSLSRGATRVIFNPAG
;
A
#
# COMPACT_ATOMS: atom_id res chain seq x y z
N MET A 1 -9.66 0.89 12.57
CA MET A 1 -8.88 0.28 13.66
C MET A 1 -7.43 0.00 13.27
N PHE A 2 -7.17 -0.54 12.10
CA PHE A 2 -5.82 -0.62 11.53
C PHE A 2 -5.15 0.78 11.48
N TRP A 3 -5.86 1.78 10.96
CA TRP A 3 -5.41 3.18 10.87
C TRP A 3 -5.37 3.93 12.21
N THR A 4 -5.91 3.38 13.29
CA THR A 4 -5.99 4.01 14.61
C THR A 4 -4.97 3.45 15.61
N GLY A 5 -3.96 2.70 15.14
CA GLY A 5 -2.90 2.17 16.00
C GLY A 5 -3.33 1.04 16.95
N ARG A 6 -4.40 0.30 16.65
CA ARG A 6 -4.90 -0.81 17.46
C ARG A 6 -4.88 -2.15 16.69
N PRO A 7 -3.69 -2.66 16.28
CA PRO A 7 -3.60 -3.82 15.39
C PRO A 7 -4.18 -5.11 15.97
N ARG A 8 -4.00 -5.37 17.27
CA ARG A 8 -4.59 -6.57 17.94
C ARG A 8 -6.12 -6.55 17.94
N ARG A 9 -6.73 -5.35 18.04
CA ARG A 9 -8.19 -5.22 17.96
C ARG A 9 -8.68 -5.39 16.53
N ALA A 10 -7.93 -4.87 15.57
CA ALA A 10 -8.23 -5.07 14.15
C ALA A 10 -8.15 -6.55 13.78
N GLU A 11 -7.12 -7.26 14.21
CA GLU A 11 -6.96 -8.71 13.99
C GLU A 11 -8.17 -9.48 14.52
N LYS A 12 -8.57 -9.26 15.78
CA LYS A 12 -9.74 -9.94 16.38
C LYS A 12 -11.03 -9.68 15.59
N LEU A 13 -11.24 -8.46 15.10
CA LEU A 13 -12.41 -8.14 14.28
C LEU A 13 -12.39 -8.86 12.93
N MET A 14 -11.21 -8.99 12.31
CA MET A 14 -11.08 -9.75 11.06
C MET A 14 -11.35 -11.24 11.31
N ALA A 15 -10.85 -11.82 12.40
CA ALA A 15 -11.13 -13.20 12.78
C ALA A 15 -12.64 -13.44 12.95
N THR A 16 -13.33 -12.58 13.72
CA THR A 16 -14.78 -12.67 13.88
C THR A 16 -15.54 -12.51 12.55
N ALA A 17 -15.13 -11.57 11.70
CA ALA A 17 -15.76 -11.37 10.40
C ALA A 17 -15.60 -12.58 9.47
N LEU A 18 -14.46 -13.27 9.53
CA LEU A 18 -14.19 -14.48 8.76
C LEU A 18 -15.09 -15.66 9.11
N GLU A 19 -15.65 -15.71 10.33
CA GLU A 19 -16.59 -16.77 10.76
C GLU A 19 -17.91 -16.73 9.94
N THR A 20 -18.30 -15.55 9.47
CA THR A 20 -19.59 -15.34 8.80
C THR A 20 -19.47 -14.85 7.36
N ALA A 21 -18.27 -14.45 6.93
CA ALA A 21 -18.06 -13.95 5.56
C ALA A 21 -18.29 -15.05 4.51
N PRO A 22 -18.94 -14.73 3.38
CA PRO A 22 -19.04 -15.66 2.25
C PRO A 22 -17.64 -15.96 1.69
N ALA A 23 -17.47 -17.16 1.14
CA ALA A 23 -16.25 -17.55 0.43
C ALA A 23 -15.99 -16.60 -0.78
N GLY A 24 -14.74 -16.55 -1.25
CA GLY A 24 -14.34 -15.77 -2.39
C GLY A 24 -13.76 -14.39 -2.03
N THR A 25 -14.07 -13.36 -2.81
CA THR A 25 -13.42 -12.04 -2.74
C THR A 25 -13.57 -11.36 -1.38
N ALA A 26 -14.71 -11.54 -0.70
CA ALA A 26 -14.95 -11.00 0.63
C ALA A 26 -13.98 -11.59 1.67
N ARG A 27 -13.80 -12.91 1.69
CA ARG A 27 -12.84 -13.56 2.60
C ARG A 27 -11.42 -13.26 2.22
N ALA A 28 -11.10 -13.24 0.91
CA ALA A 28 -9.77 -12.85 0.43
C ALA A 28 -9.36 -11.47 0.94
N ARG A 29 -10.28 -10.50 0.90
CA ARG A 29 -10.07 -9.17 1.46
C ARG A 29 -9.83 -9.20 2.97
N LEU A 30 -10.66 -9.92 3.72
CA LEU A 30 -10.52 -10.04 5.17
C LEU A 30 -9.18 -10.65 5.57
N HIS A 31 -8.77 -11.74 4.94
CA HIS A 31 -7.45 -12.35 5.14
C HIS A 31 -6.31 -11.41 4.82
N SER A 32 -6.40 -10.65 3.72
CA SER A 32 -5.37 -9.68 3.33
C SER A 32 -5.24 -8.52 4.32
N VAL A 33 -6.37 -8.00 4.86
CA VAL A 33 -6.36 -6.96 5.90
C VAL A 33 -5.90 -7.54 7.25
N GLN A 34 -6.24 -8.79 7.56
CA GLN A 34 -5.75 -9.50 8.73
C GLN A 34 -4.22 -9.62 8.67
N ALA A 35 -3.64 -10.01 7.53
CA ALA A 35 -2.20 -10.10 7.35
C ALA A 35 -1.49 -8.77 7.67
N ARG A 36 -2.03 -7.63 7.23
CA ARG A 36 -1.48 -6.31 7.57
C ARG A 36 -1.54 -6.00 9.07
N SER A 37 -2.59 -6.43 9.75
CA SER A 37 -2.72 -6.26 11.21
C SER A 37 -1.75 -7.16 11.99
N LEU A 38 -1.58 -8.39 11.53
CA LEU A 38 -0.63 -9.37 12.06
C LEU A 38 0.83 -8.92 11.85
N ALA A 39 1.13 -8.30 10.70
CA ALA A 39 2.46 -7.76 10.43
C ALA A 39 2.86 -6.69 11.46
N LEU A 40 1.93 -5.81 11.86
CA LEU A 40 2.17 -4.77 12.88
C LEU A 40 2.47 -5.32 14.28
N ILE A 41 2.10 -6.55 14.57
CA ILE A 41 2.45 -7.22 15.83
C ILE A 41 3.57 -8.25 15.67
N GLY A 42 4.19 -8.31 14.49
CA GLY A 42 5.35 -9.17 14.20
C GLY A 42 5.04 -10.65 14.02
N ALA A 43 3.77 -11.02 13.81
CA ALA A 43 3.29 -12.42 13.71
C ALA A 43 3.57 -13.00 12.30
N ARG A 44 4.85 -13.33 12.03
CA ARG A 44 5.36 -13.66 10.68
C ARG A 44 4.69 -14.89 10.05
N GLN A 45 4.47 -15.94 10.84
CA GLN A 45 3.88 -17.19 10.34
C GLN A 45 2.40 -16.99 10.02
N GLU A 46 1.69 -16.29 10.87
CA GLU A 46 0.27 -15.97 10.71
C GLU A 46 0.05 -15.02 9.53
N VAL A 47 0.98 -14.08 9.26
CA VAL A 47 0.95 -13.24 8.06
C VAL A 47 0.98 -14.12 6.81
N ARG A 48 1.92 -15.06 6.72
CA ARG A 48 2.02 -15.97 5.57
C ARG A 48 0.78 -16.85 5.42
N ALA A 49 0.27 -17.38 6.51
CA ALA A 49 -0.94 -18.19 6.50
C ALA A 49 -2.15 -17.38 6.00
N ALA A 50 -2.33 -16.15 6.48
CA ALA A 50 -3.41 -15.28 6.04
C ALA A 50 -3.27 -14.89 4.55
N LEU A 51 -2.06 -14.59 4.07
CA LEU A 51 -1.83 -14.28 2.66
C LEU A 51 -2.06 -15.47 1.73
N ASN A 52 -1.72 -16.68 2.16
CA ASN A 52 -2.02 -17.90 1.41
C ASN A 52 -3.53 -18.16 1.37
N ALA A 53 -4.23 -18.05 2.51
CA ALA A 53 -5.68 -18.18 2.54
C ALA A 53 -6.37 -17.14 1.63
N ALA A 54 -5.86 -15.90 1.57
CA ALA A 54 -6.37 -14.90 0.64
C ALA A 54 -6.18 -15.30 -0.83
N ALA A 55 -5.06 -15.92 -1.17
CA ALA A 55 -4.80 -16.42 -2.52
C ALA A 55 -5.72 -17.58 -2.89
N ASP A 56 -5.91 -18.53 -1.97
CA ASP A 56 -6.78 -19.69 -2.16
C ASP A 56 -8.24 -19.26 -2.38
N GLU A 57 -8.73 -18.29 -1.60
CA GLU A 57 -10.07 -17.71 -1.76
C GLU A 57 -10.25 -17.04 -3.13
N LEU A 58 -9.24 -16.29 -3.63
CA LEU A 58 -9.29 -15.71 -4.97
C LEU A 58 -9.26 -16.75 -6.09
N GLN A 59 -8.51 -17.84 -5.92
CA GLN A 59 -8.49 -18.92 -6.91
C GLN A 59 -9.82 -19.67 -6.96
N GLY A 60 -10.49 -19.83 -5.83
CA GLY A 60 -11.80 -20.48 -5.72
C GLY A 60 -12.99 -19.59 -6.05
N ALA A 61 -12.77 -18.29 -6.07
CA ALA A 61 -13.78 -17.29 -6.28
C ALA A 61 -14.16 -17.25 -7.72
N GLY A 62 -14.60 -17.90 -8.52
CA GLY A 62 -15.05 -17.54 -9.89
C GLY A 62 -15.36 -16.03 -10.03
N ASP A 63 -15.83 -15.61 -11.15
CA ASP A 63 -16.27 -14.22 -11.32
C ASP A 63 -17.42 -13.93 -10.34
N ASP A 64 -17.12 -13.20 -9.26
CA ASP A 64 -18.12 -12.71 -8.31
C ASP A 64 -18.79 -11.47 -8.92
N ALA A 65 -19.59 -11.71 -9.95
CA ALA A 65 -20.20 -10.69 -10.79
C ALA A 65 -20.93 -9.60 -9.97
N PHE A 66 -21.51 -9.95 -8.83
CA PHE A 66 -22.24 -8.97 -8.00
C PHE A 66 -21.32 -7.95 -7.34
N LEU A 67 -20.17 -8.38 -6.79
CA LEU A 67 -19.24 -7.46 -6.16
C LEU A 67 -18.40 -6.72 -7.21
N ASP A 68 -18.11 -7.34 -8.33
CA ASP A 68 -17.39 -6.74 -9.45
C ASP A 68 -18.23 -5.66 -10.15
N GLU A 69 -19.54 -5.82 -10.27
CA GLU A 69 -20.45 -4.80 -10.80
C GLU A 69 -20.54 -3.56 -9.90
N ILE A 70 -20.48 -3.73 -8.57
CA ILE A 70 -20.46 -2.60 -7.64
C ILE A 70 -19.11 -1.86 -7.70
N GLY A 71 -18.02 -2.56 -7.96
CA GLY A 71 -16.68 -2.02 -8.10
C GLY A 71 -16.13 -1.31 -6.85
N GLY A 72 -15.15 -0.44 -7.06
CA GLY A 72 -14.56 0.39 -6.02
C GLY A 72 -13.93 -0.41 -4.88
N GLU A 73 -14.22 -0.03 -3.64
CA GLU A 73 -13.69 -0.67 -2.44
C GLU A 73 -14.25 -2.10 -2.20
N LEU A 74 -15.33 -2.48 -2.85
CA LEU A 74 -15.95 -3.80 -2.70
C LEU A 74 -15.31 -4.84 -3.62
N CYS A 75 -14.77 -4.43 -4.76
CA CYS A 75 -13.96 -5.28 -5.61
C CYS A 75 -12.63 -5.62 -4.93
N PHE A 76 -12.29 -6.89 -4.84
CA PHE A 76 -11.00 -7.33 -4.28
C PHE A 76 -10.37 -8.38 -5.20
N ASP A 77 -9.33 -7.97 -5.89
CA ASP A 77 -8.64 -8.67 -6.94
C ASP A 77 -7.20 -9.11 -6.55
N PRO A 78 -6.51 -9.88 -7.38
CA PRO A 78 -5.12 -10.26 -7.16
C PRO A 78 -4.16 -9.07 -6.99
N ALA A 79 -4.42 -7.91 -7.66
CA ALA A 79 -3.57 -6.73 -7.52
C ALA A 79 -3.66 -6.14 -6.10
N ARG A 80 -4.88 -6.04 -5.56
CA ARG A 80 -5.11 -5.58 -4.19
C ARG A 80 -4.56 -6.54 -3.14
N ARG A 81 -4.67 -7.84 -3.39
CA ARG A 81 -4.04 -8.87 -2.53
C ARG A 81 -2.53 -8.70 -2.53
N ALA A 82 -1.88 -8.56 -3.68
CA ALA A 82 -0.44 -8.38 -3.80
C ALA A 82 0.04 -7.07 -3.13
N LEU A 83 -0.71 -5.96 -3.27
CA LEU A 83 -0.46 -4.72 -2.55
C LEU A 83 -0.51 -4.92 -1.03
N CYS A 84 -1.49 -5.65 -0.51
CA CYS A 84 -1.58 -5.95 0.93
C CYS A 84 -0.39 -6.81 1.40
N ALA A 85 0.04 -7.76 0.59
CA ALA A 85 1.19 -8.62 0.87
C ALA A 85 2.50 -7.83 0.89
N GLY A 86 2.77 -7.01 -0.13
CA GLY A 86 3.95 -6.14 -0.18
C GLY A 86 4.04 -5.23 1.04
N THR A 87 2.94 -4.53 1.37
CA THR A 87 2.86 -3.70 2.59
C THR A 87 3.15 -4.52 3.86
N SER A 88 2.62 -5.75 3.97
CA SER A 88 2.83 -6.60 5.16
C SER A 88 4.28 -7.00 5.31
N PHE A 89 4.95 -7.38 4.22
CA PHE A 89 6.38 -7.76 4.25
C PHE A 89 7.30 -6.56 4.50
N ILE A 90 6.95 -5.34 4.04
CA ILE A 90 7.65 -4.11 4.42
C ILE A 90 7.62 -3.92 5.94
N VAL A 91 6.44 -4.04 6.55
CA VAL A 91 6.28 -3.91 8.00
C VAL A 91 7.07 -4.96 8.77
N LEU A 92 7.18 -6.18 8.24
CA LEU A 92 8.00 -7.26 8.83
C LEU A 92 9.50 -7.11 8.61
N GLY A 93 9.96 -6.15 7.79
CA GLY A 93 11.35 -5.99 7.43
C GLY A 93 11.86 -7.01 6.40
N GLU A 94 10.97 -7.66 5.66
CA GLU A 94 11.27 -8.72 4.69
C GLU A 94 11.36 -8.16 3.26
N GLY A 95 12.45 -7.42 2.97
CA GLY A 95 12.60 -6.65 1.74
C GLY A 95 12.49 -7.44 0.44
N THR A 96 12.99 -8.69 0.40
CA THR A 96 12.91 -9.52 -0.81
C THR A 96 11.46 -9.94 -1.13
N GLN A 97 10.72 -10.39 -0.13
CA GLN A 97 9.31 -10.76 -0.29
C GLN A 97 8.45 -9.53 -0.59
N ALA A 98 8.77 -8.41 0.07
CA ALA A 98 8.09 -7.14 -0.18
C ALA A 98 8.26 -6.69 -1.63
N GLU A 99 9.47 -6.76 -2.20
CA GLU A 99 9.72 -6.39 -3.59
C GLU A 99 8.98 -7.30 -4.56
N THR A 100 9.01 -8.62 -4.33
CA THR A 100 8.29 -9.57 -5.18
C THR A 100 6.79 -9.24 -5.25
N GLU A 101 6.15 -9.06 -4.11
CA GLU A 101 4.70 -8.81 -4.08
C GLU A 101 4.34 -7.39 -4.58
N ALA A 102 5.16 -6.38 -4.28
CA ALA A 102 4.95 -5.03 -4.78
C ALA A 102 5.12 -4.96 -6.31
N ALA A 103 6.10 -5.66 -6.88
CA ALA A 103 6.27 -5.75 -8.33
C ALA A 103 5.08 -6.44 -9.01
N VAL A 104 4.57 -7.52 -8.42
CA VAL A 104 3.35 -8.18 -8.89
C VAL A 104 2.16 -7.22 -8.85
N ALA A 105 2.00 -6.47 -7.77
CA ALA A 105 0.92 -5.48 -7.66
C ALA A 105 1.01 -4.40 -8.75
N VAL A 106 2.19 -3.81 -8.97
CA VAL A 106 2.43 -2.81 -10.02
C VAL A 106 2.09 -3.38 -11.40
N GLN A 107 2.57 -4.60 -11.70
CA GLN A 107 2.28 -5.26 -12.97
C GLN A 107 0.78 -5.48 -13.17
N LEU A 108 0.09 -6.02 -12.18
CA LEU A 108 -1.34 -6.30 -12.28
C LEU A 108 -2.17 -5.01 -12.43
N PHE A 109 -1.87 -3.95 -11.67
CA PHE A 109 -2.54 -2.66 -11.86
C PHE A 109 -2.31 -2.08 -13.24
N SER A 110 -1.12 -2.22 -13.84
CA SER A 110 -0.81 -1.70 -15.16
C SER A 110 -1.57 -2.41 -16.30
N THR A 111 -2.06 -3.63 -16.08
CA THR A 111 -2.86 -4.35 -17.09
C THR A 111 -4.32 -3.89 -17.16
N VAL A 112 -4.81 -3.19 -16.13
CA VAL A 112 -6.18 -2.66 -16.10
C VAL A 112 -6.26 -1.40 -16.97
N PRO A 113 -7.25 -1.27 -17.87
CA PRO A 113 -7.48 -0.06 -18.65
C PRO A 113 -7.61 1.19 -17.78
N GLU A 114 -7.12 2.34 -18.25
CA GLU A 114 -7.02 3.54 -17.43
C GLU A 114 -8.35 4.00 -16.80
N PRO A 115 -9.52 3.96 -17.46
CA PRO A 115 -10.78 4.36 -16.85
C PRO A 115 -11.17 3.53 -15.62
N ASP A 116 -10.80 2.24 -15.61
CA ASP A 116 -11.19 1.29 -14.57
C ASP A 116 -10.08 1.08 -13.53
N ARG A 117 -8.90 1.66 -13.76
CA ARG A 117 -7.73 1.50 -12.92
C ARG A 117 -7.86 2.23 -11.60
N TRP A 118 -7.62 1.54 -10.50
CA TRP A 118 -7.49 2.16 -9.19
C TRP A 118 -6.12 2.85 -9.05
N ALA A 119 -6.02 4.08 -9.56
CA ALA A 119 -4.77 4.84 -9.60
C ALA A 119 -4.09 4.99 -8.23
N ALA A 120 -4.86 5.18 -7.15
CA ALA A 120 -4.30 5.28 -5.80
C ALA A 120 -3.67 3.96 -5.32
N GLY A 121 -4.19 2.82 -5.77
CA GLY A 121 -3.63 1.49 -5.52
C GLY A 121 -2.32 1.30 -6.25
N GLU A 122 -2.28 1.60 -7.53
CA GLU A 122 -1.08 1.52 -8.37
C GLU A 122 0.06 2.38 -7.81
N LEU A 123 -0.21 3.66 -7.52
CA LEU A 123 0.78 4.57 -6.92
C LEU A 123 1.25 4.07 -5.55
N SER A 124 0.36 3.49 -4.75
CA SER A 124 0.73 2.87 -3.47
C SER A 124 1.66 1.67 -3.67
N ALA A 125 1.41 0.84 -4.70
CA ALA A 125 2.27 -0.30 -5.03
C ALA A 125 3.65 0.17 -5.52
N GLN A 126 3.74 1.25 -6.29
CA GLN A 126 5.01 1.83 -6.73
C GLN A 126 5.84 2.35 -5.53
N VAL A 127 5.21 3.01 -4.55
CA VAL A 127 5.92 3.43 -3.33
C VAL A 127 6.34 2.23 -2.48
N ASP A 128 5.51 1.20 -2.38
CA ASP A 128 5.86 -0.04 -1.66
C ASP A 128 7.03 -0.76 -2.36
N LEU A 129 7.05 -0.78 -3.71
CA LEU A 129 8.17 -1.33 -4.50
C LEU A 129 9.47 -0.55 -4.25
N ALA A 130 9.41 0.78 -4.29
CA ALA A 130 10.56 1.63 -3.98
C ALA A 130 11.05 1.39 -2.54
N THR A 131 10.13 1.28 -1.58
CA THR A 131 10.47 0.99 -0.18
C THR A 131 11.19 -0.34 -0.04
N ALA A 132 10.70 -1.39 -0.69
CA ALA A 132 11.31 -2.71 -0.68
C ALA A 132 12.72 -2.69 -1.30
N ARG A 133 12.92 -1.97 -2.40
CA ARG A 133 14.22 -1.78 -3.05
C ARG A 133 15.19 -1.02 -2.15
N VAL A 134 14.76 0.05 -1.49
CA VAL A 134 15.56 0.74 -0.47
C VAL A 134 15.94 -0.23 0.66
N MET A 135 15.02 -1.06 1.16
CA MET A 135 15.33 -2.06 2.19
C MET A 135 16.44 -3.02 1.76
N ARG A 136 16.57 -3.29 0.47
CA ARG A 136 17.62 -4.15 -0.13
C ARG A 136 18.89 -3.38 -0.54
N GLY A 137 18.88 -2.06 -0.48
CA GLY A 137 20.01 -1.20 -0.89
C GLY A 137 20.01 -0.83 -2.38
N ASP A 138 18.98 -1.16 -3.12
CA ASP A 138 18.81 -0.76 -4.53
C ASP A 138 18.15 0.63 -4.60
N LEU A 139 18.99 1.68 -4.45
CA LEU A 139 18.52 3.07 -4.48
C LEU A 139 18.14 3.54 -5.89
N ALA A 140 18.87 3.11 -6.91
CA ALA A 140 18.57 3.46 -8.30
C ALA A 140 17.24 2.87 -8.73
N GLY A 141 16.99 1.58 -8.47
CA GLY A 141 15.71 0.96 -8.74
C GLY A 141 14.56 1.57 -7.92
N ALA A 142 14.83 2.06 -6.70
CA ALA A 142 13.82 2.76 -5.92
C ALA A 142 13.45 4.10 -6.56
N GLN A 143 14.41 4.87 -7.07
CA GLN A 143 14.18 6.12 -7.77
C GLN A 143 13.34 5.91 -9.04
N ASP A 144 13.66 4.88 -9.82
CA ASP A 144 12.89 4.51 -11.02
C ASP A 144 11.43 4.23 -10.69
N ALA A 145 11.16 3.46 -9.63
CA ALA A 145 9.80 3.13 -9.20
C ALA A 145 9.00 4.36 -8.74
N LEU A 146 9.66 5.43 -8.29
CA LEU A 146 9.01 6.65 -7.82
C LEU A 146 8.75 7.68 -8.92
N THR A 147 9.25 7.50 -10.13
CA THR A 147 9.18 8.49 -11.22
C THR A 147 7.73 8.94 -11.47
N ALA A 148 6.80 8.00 -11.63
CA ALA A 148 5.39 8.31 -11.85
C ALA A 148 4.71 8.92 -10.61
N VAL A 149 5.14 8.53 -9.41
CA VAL A 149 4.61 9.07 -8.15
C VAL A 149 4.96 10.54 -7.99
N PHE A 150 6.20 10.92 -8.26
CA PHE A 150 6.65 12.32 -8.15
C PHE A 150 6.12 13.22 -9.27
N ALA A 151 5.83 12.64 -10.45
CA ALA A 151 5.21 13.35 -11.56
C ALA A 151 3.71 13.63 -11.32
N LEU A 152 3.12 13.12 -10.25
CA LEU A 152 1.68 13.26 -9.99
C LEU A 152 1.31 14.70 -9.66
N ASP A 153 0.31 15.21 -10.36
CA ASP A 153 -0.27 16.52 -10.08
C ASP A 153 -0.68 16.62 -8.60
N PRO A 154 -0.41 17.77 -7.94
CA PRO A 154 -0.80 17.96 -6.54
C PRO A 154 -2.28 17.64 -6.28
N GLU A 155 -3.15 17.80 -7.27
CA GLU A 155 -4.58 17.55 -7.19
C GLU A 155 -4.96 16.07 -7.04
N ARG A 156 -4.11 15.21 -7.48
CA ARG A 156 -4.32 13.76 -7.47
C ARG A 156 -3.60 13.07 -6.31
N ARG A 157 -2.87 13.81 -5.47
CA ARG A 157 -2.11 13.25 -4.33
C ARG A 157 -3.06 12.84 -3.23
N THR A 158 -2.99 11.59 -2.83
CA THR A 158 -3.80 11.04 -1.75
C THR A 158 -3.01 10.93 -0.45
N GLU A 159 -3.71 11.02 0.68
CA GLU A 159 -3.12 10.81 2.02
C GLU A 159 -2.43 9.43 2.14
N ALA A 160 -2.97 8.42 1.46
CA ALA A 160 -2.39 7.07 1.49
C ALA A 160 -0.99 7.03 0.86
N VAL A 161 -0.79 7.72 -0.28
CA VAL A 161 0.51 7.82 -0.96
C VAL A 161 1.46 8.69 -0.14
N ALA A 162 1.00 9.85 0.35
CA ALA A 162 1.82 10.75 1.16
C ALA A 162 2.36 10.07 2.43
N ARG A 163 1.54 9.28 3.11
CA ARG A 163 1.96 8.53 4.31
C ARG A 163 2.99 7.45 3.98
N ARG A 164 2.86 6.75 2.86
CA ARG A 164 3.86 5.77 2.43
C ARG A 164 5.19 6.45 2.12
N LEU A 165 5.16 7.57 1.40
CA LEU A 165 6.37 8.36 1.12
C LEU A 165 7.04 8.86 2.42
N ALA A 166 6.28 9.31 3.40
CA ALA A 166 6.83 9.70 4.71
C ALA A 166 7.56 8.52 5.40
N ASN A 167 6.96 7.31 5.37
CA ASN A 167 7.61 6.12 5.91
C ASN A 167 8.90 5.76 5.16
N LEU A 168 8.92 5.91 3.83
CA LEU A 168 10.13 5.73 3.03
C LEU A 168 11.19 6.77 3.39
N GLY A 169 10.81 8.03 3.58
CA GLY A 169 11.72 9.09 4.05
C GLY A 169 12.37 8.75 5.39
N HIS A 170 11.61 8.21 6.35
CA HIS A 170 12.17 7.73 7.62
C HIS A 170 13.19 6.60 7.42
N LEU A 171 12.93 5.66 6.50
CA LEU A 171 13.87 4.58 6.19
C LEU A 171 15.17 5.10 5.58
N LEU A 172 15.09 6.09 4.68
CA LEU A 172 16.26 6.75 4.06
C LEU A 172 17.10 7.55 5.06
N GLY A 173 16.51 8.02 6.16
CA GLY A 173 17.22 8.65 7.26
C GLY A 173 18.14 7.72 8.07
N ALA A 174 18.13 6.41 7.80
CA ALA A 174 18.98 5.46 8.49
C ALA A 174 20.47 5.71 8.21
N ALA A 175 21.34 5.41 9.20
CA ALA A 175 22.77 5.70 9.13
C ALA A 175 23.48 5.14 7.88
N ARG A 176 23.02 3.99 7.38
CA ARG A 176 23.57 3.33 6.17
C ARG A 176 23.41 4.14 4.88
N TYR A 177 22.45 5.10 4.84
CA TYR A 177 22.20 5.93 3.65
C TYR A 177 22.71 7.35 3.77
N ARG A 178 23.32 7.73 4.89
CA ARG A 178 23.71 9.12 5.21
C ARG A 178 24.60 9.79 4.15
N ASN A 179 25.42 9.00 3.43
CA ASN A 179 26.35 9.50 2.42
C ASN A 179 25.99 9.05 1.00
N ALA A 180 24.76 8.54 0.78
CA ALA A 180 24.31 8.12 -0.54
C ALA A 180 23.57 9.28 -1.21
N GLY A 181 24.10 9.75 -2.35
CA GLY A 181 23.52 10.87 -3.10
C GLY A 181 22.09 10.57 -3.58
N GLU A 182 21.83 9.35 -4.04
CA GLU A 182 20.51 8.90 -4.47
C GLU A 182 19.49 8.93 -3.32
N ALA A 183 19.91 8.55 -2.10
CA ALA A 183 19.04 8.61 -0.93
C ALA A 183 18.68 10.05 -0.56
N ALA A 184 19.63 10.98 -0.67
CA ALA A 184 19.39 12.41 -0.47
C ALA A 184 18.40 12.94 -1.51
N GLY A 185 18.60 12.63 -2.80
CA GLY A 185 17.71 13.06 -3.89
C GLY A 185 16.28 12.54 -3.73
N ILE A 186 16.10 11.26 -3.32
CA ILE A 186 14.77 10.72 -3.02
C ILE A 186 14.15 11.46 -1.82
N GLY A 187 14.94 11.73 -0.78
CA GLY A 187 14.48 12.45 0.41
C GLY A 187 13.98 13.86 0.08
N GLU A 188 14.74 14.63 -0.69
CA GLU A 188 14.35 15.96 -1.18
C GLU A 188 13.05 15.92 -1.99
N ALA A 189 12.90 14.94 -2.89
CA ALA A 189 11.69 14.77 -3.67
C ALA A 189 10.45 14.44 -2.81
N ILE A 190 10.63 13.67 -1.73
CA ILE A 190 9.58 13.37 -0.75
C ILE A 190 9.16 14.65 0.00
N GLU A 191 10.12 15.47 0.42
CA GLU A 191 9.85 16.74 1.11
C GLU A 191 9.10 17.72 0.20
N ASP A 192 9.52 17.86 -1.07
CA ASP A 192 8.83 18.67 -2.07
C ASP A 192 7.39 18.17 -2.32
N PHE A 193 7.21 16.86 -2.45
CA PHE A 193 5.89 16.25 -2.59
C PHE A 193 4.98 16.61 -1.40
N ALA A 194 5.48 16.50 -0.18
CA ALA A 194 4.73 16.80 1.04
C ALA A 194 4.38 18.29 1.14
N THR A 195 5.34 19.18 0.88
CA THR A 195 5.17 20.64 0.96
C THR A 195 4.08 21.13 0.00
N ARG A 196 4.10 20.66 -1.23
CA ARG A 196 3.07 21.01 -2.23
C ARG A 196 1.69 20.47 -1.88
N SER A 197 1.62 19.36 -1.14
CA SER A 197 0.36 18.78 -0.65
C SER A 197 -0.21 19.57 0.53
N LEU A 198 0.64 20.06 1.45
CA LEU A 198 0.26 20.85 2.63
C LEU A 198 -0.23 22.27 2.26
N SER A 199 0.38 22.91 1.25
CA SER A 199 -0.01 24.24 0.78
C SER A 199 -1.48 24.32 0.37
N ARG A 200 -2.07 23.22 -0.04
CA ARG A 200 -3.51 23.10 -0.36
C ARG A 200 -4.39 23.02 0.87
N GLY A 201 -3.96 22.32 1.93
CA GLY A 201 -4.69 22.28 3.20
C GLY A 201 -4.83 23.68 3.79
N ALA A 202 -3.76 24.47 3.74
CA ALA A 202 -3.75 25.85 4.22
C ALA A 202 -4.68 26.76 3.39
N THR A 203 -4.69 26.62 2.07
CA THR A 203 -5.56 27.43 1.19
C THR A 203 -7.05 27.12 1.37
N ARG A 204 -7.40 25.87 1.68
CA ARG A 204 -8.81 25.49 1.96
C ARG A 204 -9.34 26.04 3.29
N VAL A 205 -8.47 26.23 4.29
CA VAL A 205 -8.87 26.78 5.59
C VAL A 205 -9.07 28.31 5.55
N ILE A 206 -8.39 29.02 4.65
CA ILE A 206 -8.48 30.47 4.51
C ILE A 206 -9.77 30.93 3.78
N PHE A 207 -10.41 30.05 3.01
CA PHE A 207 -11.64 30.33 2.27
C PHE A 207 -12.87 29.60 2.81
N ASN A 208 -13.16 29.77 4.10
CA ASN A 208 -14.51 29.54 4.62
C ASN A 208 -15.04 30.88 5.15
N PRO A 209 -15.70 31.70 4.33
CA PRO A 209 -16.49 32.79 4.85
C PRO A 209 -17.71 32.18 5.50
N ALA A 210 -17.66 32.02 6.81
CA ALA A 210 -18.85 31.82 7.61
C ALA A 210 -19.69 33.10 7.45
N GLY A 211 -20.74 33.01 6.67
CA GLY A 211 -21.90 33.87 6.75
C GLY A 211 -22.94 33.21 7.59
#